data_1398fc77991e879d0823438591951dac
#
_entry.id   1398fc77991e879d0823438591951dac
#
_cell.length_a   1.000
_cell.length_b   1.000
_cell.length_c   1.000
_cell.angle_alpha   90.00
_cell.angle_beta   90.00
_cell.angle_gamma   90.00
#
_symmetry.space_group_name_H-M   'P 1'
#
loop_
_entity.id
_entity.type
_entity.pdbx_description
1 polymer ?
#
loop_
_entity_poly.entity_id
_entity_poly.type
_entity_poly.pdbx_seq_one_letter_code
_entity_poly.pdbx_strand_id
1 'polypeptide(L)'
;AWYQGHWALILLAPLSMLYRLITAIRRIAYRRGWFEVATFPLPVIVIGNITVGGTGKTPLTLALVKHLQAQGFRPAIVSRGYGGQTLYPALVTAESQASEVGDEPLFMYQQTGVPVVVAPRRAQAVEYLVKQQLCDVVLCDDGLQHYALARDMELVVIDGERGLGNGQLLPQGPLREMPSRLDSVDLMVVNGINMDSSAQLAAHSYHPMSLEPDAWLAVGQIHGEVPQPPQKIHALAGIGNPVRFFNALEQ
;
A
#
# COMPACT_ATOMS: atom_id res chain seq x y z
N ALA A 1 -1.82 20.04 -9.06
CA ALA A 1 -2.08 19.95 -10.51
C ALA A 1 -3.02 18.77 -10.83
N TRP A 2 -2.70 17.51 -10.49
CA TRP A 2 -3.50 16.31 -10.83
C TRP A 2 -4.91 16.28 -10.23
N TYR A 3 -5.11 16.92 -9.09
CA TYR A 3 -6.38 16.95 -8.34
C TYR A 3 -7.14 18.26 -8.52
N GLN A 4 -6.50 19.31 -9.03
CA GLN A 4 -7.10 20.64 -9.20
C GLN A 4 -7.26 21.03 -10.67
N GLY A 5 -6.78 20.18 -11.58
CA GLY A 5 -6.73 20.47 -13.00
C GLY A 5 -5.72 21.58 -13.36
N HIS A 6 -4.85 21.30 -14.30
CA HIS A 6 -3.92 22.30 -14.84
C HIS A 6 -3.76 22.03 -16.34
N TRP A 7 -3.98 23.03 -17.17
CA TRP A 7 -3.94 22.89 -18.62
C TRP A 7 -2.64 22.29 -19.17
N ALA A 8 -1.50 22.61 -18.53
CA ALA A 8 -0.18 22.10 -18.94
C ALA A 8 -0.07 20.56 -18.85
N LEU A 9 -0.95 19.88 -18.10
CA LEU A 9 -0.97 18.41 -18.05
C LEU A 9 -1.28 17.79 -19.43
N ILE A 10 -1.93 18.52 -20.33
CA ILE A 10 -2.21 18.06 -21.70
C ILE A 10 -0.91 17.81 -22.47
N LEU A 11 0.14 18.58 -22.20
CA LEU A 11 1.46 18.39 -22.83
C LEU A 11 2.09 17.04 -22.46
N LEU A 12 1.67 16.43 -21.35
CA LEU A 12 2.12 15.10 -20.90
C LEU A 12 1.30 13.95 -21.50
N ALA A 13 0.23 14.25 -22.27
CA ALA A 13 -0.65 13.24 -22.85
C ALA A 13 0.09 12.19 -23.71
N PRO A 14 1.07 12.55 -24.58
CA PRO A 14 1.79 11.55 -25.37
C PRO A 14 2.56 10.55 -24.49
N LEU A 15 3.18 11.02 -23.39
CA LEU A 15 3.90 10.16 -22.45
C LEU A 15 2.93 9.26 -21.67
N SER A 16 1.76 9.79 -21.31
CA SER A 16 0.71 9.01 -20.65
C SER A 16 0.15 7.92 -21.58
N MET A 17 -0.01 8.20 -22.87
CA MET A 17 -0.39 7.20 -23.87
C MET A 17 0.66 6.09 -23.99
N LEU A 18 1.94 6.44 -24.03
CA LEU A 18 3.03 5.47 -24.04
C LEU A 18 3.03 4.61 -22.77
N TYR A 19 2.88 5.23 -21.61
CA TYR A 19 2.76 4.53 -20.32
C TYR A 19 1.57 3.56 -20.32
N ARG A 20 0.40 4.02 -20.83
CA ARG A 20 -0.80 3.17 -20.98
C ARG A 20 -0.53 1.96 -21.86
N LEU A 21 0.14 2.15 -22.99
CA LEU A 21 0.47 1.05 -23.91
C LEU A 21 1.40 0.03 -23.24
N ILE A 22 2.46 0.50 -22.59
CA ILE A 22 3.42 -0.37 -21.88
C ILE A 22 2.73 -1.18 -20.77
N THR A 23 1.93 -0.53 -19.93
CA THR A 23 1.23 -1.19 -18.84
C THR A 23 0.18 -2.18 -19.33
N ALA A 24 -0.54 -1.84 -20.42
CA ALA A 24 -1.51 -2.73 -21.05
C ALA A 24 -0.84 -3.98 -21.64
N ILE A 25 0.25 -3.80 -22.43
CA ILE A 25 1.01 -4.92 -23.00
C ILE A 25 1.53 -5.83 -21.88
N ARG A 26 2.13 -5.25 -20.85
CA ARG A 26 2.64 -6.02 -19.69
C ARG A 26 1.54 -6.83 -19.03
N ARG A 27 0.36 -6.25 -18.79
CA ARG A 27 -0.78 -6.94 -18.18
C ARG A 27 -1.29 -8.07 -19.08
N ILE A 28 -1.38 -7.85 -20.38
CA ILE A 28 -1.79 -8.88 -21.36
C ILE A 28 -0.77 -10.01 -21.38
N ALA A 29 0.52 -9.70 -21.35
CA ALA A 29 1.59 -10.71 -21.39
C ALA A 29 1.52 -11.65 -20.18
N TYR A 30 1.30 -11.13 -18.97
CA TYR A 30 1.07 -11.97 -17.79
C TYR A 30 -0.23 -12.78 -17.90
N ARG A 31 -1.33 -12.18 -18.34
CA ARG A 31 -2.60 -12.88 -18.51
C ARG A 31 -2.55 -14.02 -19.54
N ARG A 32 -1.74 -13.89 -20.56
CA ARG A 32 -1.53 -14.89 -21.62
C ARG A 32 -0.45 -15.93 -21.28
N GLY A 33 0.15 -15.83 -20.09
CA GLY A 33 1.21 -16.73 -19.67
C GLY A 33 2.54 -16.58 -20.42
N TRP A 34 2.77 -15.40 -21.08
CA TRP A 34 4.06 -15.13 -21.71
C TRP A 34 5.17 -14.84 -20.69
N PHE A 35 4.79 -14.43 -19.49
CA PHE A 35 5.69 -14.27 -18.37
C PHE A 35 5.30 -15.25 -17.26
N GLU A 36 6.32 -15.77 -16.60
CA GLU A 36 6.16 -16.68 -15.48
C GLU A 36 5.50 -15.98 -14.29
N VAL A 37 4.56 -16.68 -13.66
CA VAL A 37 3.89 -16.26 -12.43
C VAL A 37 4.19 -17.29 -11.35
N ALA A 38 4.88 -16.86 -10.31
CA ALA A 38 5.21 -17.71 -9.18
C ALA A 38 3.96 -18.01 -8.35
N THR A 39 3.71 -19.30 -8.09
CA THR A 39 2.62 -19.81 -7.25
C THR A 39 3.18 -20.44 -5.98
N PHE A 40 2.43 -20.35 -4.87
CA PHE A 40 2.86 -20.86 -3.58
C PHE A 40 1.73 -21.67 -2.91
N PRO A 41 2.05 -22.63 -2.02
CA PRO A 41 1.07 -23.52 -1.39
C PRO A 41 0.38 -22.86 -0.17
N LEU A 42 0.26 -21.53 -0.14
CA LEU A 42 -0.41 -20.80 0.91
C LEU A 42 -1.11 -19.56 0.30
N PRO A 43 -2.17 -19.06 0.93
CA PRO A 43 -2.89 -17.87 0.46
C PRO A 43 -2.01 -16.63 0.41
N VAL A 44 -2.11 -15.89 -0.70
CA VAL A 44 -1.45 -14.61 -0.92
C VAL A 44 -2.50 -13.53 -1.12
N ILE A 45 -2.57 -12.60 -0.17
CA ILE A 45 -3.43 -11.42 -0.20
C ILE A 45 -2.59 -10.23 -0.64
N VAL A 46 -2.95 -9.62 -1.76
CA VAL A 46 -2.26 -8.43 -2.26
C VAL A 46 -3.03 -7.19 -1.87
N ILE A 47 -2.36 -6.27 -1.19
CA ILE A 47 -2.87 -4.96 -0.85
C ILE A 47 -2.15 -3.92 -1.70
N GLY A 48 -2.90 -3.04 -2.36
CA GLY A 48 -2.30 -2.05 -3.24
C GLY A 48 -3.20 -0.86 -3.53
N ASN A 49 -2.77 -0.03 -4.45
CA ASN A 49 -3.55 1.09 -4.95
C ASN A 49 -3.30 1.28 -6.45
N ILE A 50 -4.21 1.99 -7.11
CA ILE A 50 -4.08 2.35 -8.53
C ILE A 50 -3.63 3.79 -8.74
N THR A 51 -3.46 4.57 -7.68
CA THR A 51 -2.95 5.95 -7.70
C THR A 51 -1.55 6.03 -7.11
N VAL A 52 -0.79 7.06 -7.40
CA VAL A 52 0.46 7.38 -6.68
C VAL A 52 0.16 8.09 -5.37
N GLY A 53 1.02 7.88 -4.38
CA GLY A 53 0.95 8.50 -3.05
C GLY A 53 0.33 7.62 -1.98
N GLY A 54 0.31 8.11 -0.76
CA GLY A 54 -0.25 7.42 0.40
C GLY A 54 -1.78 7.38 0.33
N THR A 55 -2.35 6.18 0.33
CA THR A 55 -3.80 5.95 0.34
C THR A 55 -4.30 5.29 1.63
N GLY A 56 -3.38 4.89 2.53
CA GLY A 56 -3.70 4.15 3.74
C GLY A 56 -3.50 2.64 3.64
N LYS A 57 -2.66 2.16 2.70
CA LYS A 57 -2.33 0.73 2.56
C LYS A 57 -1.74 0.15 3.83
N THR A 58 -0.70 0.79 4.36
CA THR A 58 0.02 0.32 5.55
C THR A 58 -0.91 0.17 6.76
N PRO A 59 -1.74 1.15 7.15
CA PRO A 59 -2.73 0.95 8.20
C PRO A 59 -3.71 -0.21 7.94
N LEU A 60 -4.18 -0.37 6.70
CA LEU A 60 -5.04 -1.51 6.36
C LEU A 60 -4.30 -2.84 6.52
N THR A 61 -3.04 -2.92 6.05
CA THR A 61 -2.20 -4.11 6.22
C THR A 61 -2.06 -4.48 7.69
N LEU A 62 -1.77 -3.50 8.56
CA LEU A 62 -1.66 -3.70 10.01
C LEU A 62 -2.97 -4.20 10.62
N ALA A 63 -4.11 -3.61 10.24
CA ALA A 63 -5.42 -4.03 10.72
C ALA A 63 -5.76 -5.47 10.30
N LEU A 64 -5.47 -5.83 9.04
CA LEU A 64 -5.67 -7.19 8.55
C LEU A 64 -4.77 -8.21 9.23
N VAL A 65 -3.51 -7.87 9.50
CA VAL A 65 -2.59 -8.74 10.27
C VAL A 65 -3.18 -9.02 11.65
N LYS A 66 -3.58 -7.98 12.38
CA LYS A 66 -4.18 -8.13 13.72
C LYS A 66 -5.46 -8.98 13.67
N HIS A 67 -6.30 -8.75 12.64
CA HIS A 67 -7.53 -9.52 12.47
C HIS A 67 -7.23 -11.01 12.21
N LEU A 68 -6.30 -11.32 11.30
CA LEU A 68 -5.93 -12.71 10.99
C LEU A 68 -5.30 -13.40 12.20
N GLN A 69 -4.44 -12.72 12.97
CA GLN A 69 -3.90 -13.26 14.22
C GLN A 69 -5.01 -13.59 15.24
N ALA A 70 -6.02 -12.71 15.36
CA ALA A 70 -7.17 -12.96 16.25
C ALA A 70 -8.02 -14.16 15.82
N GLN A 71 -8.00 -14.52 14.52
CA GLN A 71 -8.65 -15.72 13.98
C GLN A 71 -7.75 -16.98 14.06
N GLY A 72 -6.56 -16.88 14.64
CA GLY A 72 -5.64 -18.00 14.83
C GLY A 72 -4.72 -18.29 13.65
N PHE A 73 -4.70 -17.46 12.61
CA PHE A 73 -3.73 -17.54 11.52
C PHE A 73 -2.37 -17.00 11.94
N ARG A 74 -1.33 -17.44 11.22
CA ARG A 74 0.04 -16.93 11.34
C ARG A 74 0.37 -16.10 10.09
N PRO A 75 -0.04 -14.83 10.03
CA PRO A 75 0.24 -13.98 8.89
C PRO A 75 1.71 -13.58 8.82
N ALA A 76 2.21 -13.34 7.60
CA ALA A 76 3.47 -12.65 7.35
C ALA A 76 3.27 -11.54 6.33
N ILE A 77 4.15 -10.54 6.37
CA ILE A 77 4.11 -9.41 5.45
C ILE A 77 5.27 -9.50 4.47
N VAL A 78 4.97 -9.22 3.20
CA VAL A 78 5.97 -9.04 2.16
C VAL A 78 5.92 -7.62 1.65
N SER A 79 7.07 -6.93 1.68
CA SER A 79 7.20 -5.57 1.19
C SER A 79 8.40 -5.41 0.24
N ARG A 80 8.51 -4.23 -0.38
CA ARG A 80 9.60 -3.94 -1.33
C ARG A 80 10.94 -3.69 -0.65
N GLY A 81 10.91 -3.12 0.56
CA GLY A 81 12.10 -2.56 1.18
C GLY A 81 12.57 -1.30 0.46
N TYR A 82 11.64 -0.42 0.09
CA TYR A 82 11.99 0.83 -0.59
C TYR A 82 12.91 1.68 0.30
N GLY A 83 14.01 2.20 -0.28
CA GLY A 83 15.03 2.96 0.45
C GLY A 83 16.05 2.10 1.19
N GLY A 84 15.81 0.78 1.34
CA GLY A 84 16.75 -0.12 1.98
C GLY A 84 17.91 -0.54 1.08
N GLN A 85 19.06 -0.86 1.71
CA GLN A 85 20.28 -1.33 1.07
C GLN A 85 20.74 -2.62 1.74
N THR A 86 20.10 -3.73 1.40
CA THR A 86 20.43 -5.06 1.97
C THR A 86 20.51 -6.12 0.89
N LEU A 87 21.03 -7.30 1.24
CA LEU A 87 20.95 -8.49 0.40
C LEU A 87 19.54 -9.09 0.48
N TYR A 88 18.90 -9.24 -0.65
CA TYR A 88 17.52 -9.74 -0.74
C TYR A 88 17.47 -11.24 -1.05
N PRO A 89 16.45 -11.97 -0.56
CA PRO A 89 15.40 -11.51 0.39
C PRO A 89 15.96 -11.34 1.80
N ALA A 90 15.45 -10.36 2.55
CA ALA A 90 15.87 -10.11 3.92
C ALA A 90 14.68 -10.16 4.89
N LEU A 91 14.84 -10.91 5.98
CA LEU A 91 13.93 -10.94 7.10
C LEU A 91 14.20 -9.72 7.99
N VAL A 92 13.15 -8.96 8.30
CA VAL A 92 13.21 -7.85 9.25
C VAL A 92 13.27 -8.41 10.67
N THR A 93 14.21 -7.91 11.47
CA THR A 93 14.42 -8.31 12.87
C THR A 93 14.41 -7.07 13.78
N ALA A 94 14.50 -7.27 15.08
CA ALA A 94 14.58 -6.18 16.05
C ALA A 94 15.85 -5.31 15.88
N GLU A 95 16.92 -5.90 15.33
CA GLU A 95 18.22 -5.24 15.09
C GLU A 95 18.28 -4.55 13.72
N SER A 96 17.29 -4.79 12.84
CA SER A 96 17.26 -4.19 11.50
C SER A 96 17.13 -2.68 11.57
N GLN A 97 17.84 -1.99 10.67
CA GLN A 97 17.77 -0.54 10.55
C GLN A 97 16.92 -0.14 9.32
N ALA A 98 16.27 1.03 9.42
CA ALA A 98 15.47 1.57 8.31
C ALA A 98 16.30 1.78 7.02
N SER A 99 17.59 2.11 7.16
CA SER A 99 18.53 2.22 6.04
C SER A 99 18.80 0.89 5.32
N GLU A 100 18.56 -0.24 5.98
CA GLU A 100 18.78 -1.58 5.43
C GLU A 100 17.52 -2.16 4.79
N VAL A 101 16.40 -2.11 5.51
CA VAL A 101 15.16 -2.80 5.14
C VAL A 101 14.05 -1.85 4.65
N GLY A 102 14.23 -0.54 4.84
CA GLY A 102 13.22 0.49 4.60
C GLY A 102 12.44 0.81 5.88
N ASP A 103 11.92 2.03 5.96
CA ASP A 103 11.16 2.54 7.12
C ASP A 103 9.79 1.85 7.27
N GLU A 104 9.03 1.71 6.19
CA GLU A 104 7.70 1.05 6.24
C GLU A 104 7.77 -0.42 6.69
N PRO A 105 8.64 -1.30 6.15
CA PRO A 105 8.76 -2.68 6.64
C PRO A 105 9.19 -2.78 8.10
N LEU A 106 10.13 -1.93 8.53
CA LEU A 106 10.56 -1.90 9.92
C LEU A 106 9.40 -1.49 10.84
N PHE A 107 8.66 -0.46 10.46
CA PHE A 107 7.46 -0.02 11.20
C PHE A 107 6.41 -1.13 11.28
N MET A 108 6.12 -1.81 10.17
CA MET A 108 5.15 -2.92 10.17
C MET A 108 5.59 -4.06 11.11
N TYR A 109 6.87 -4.40 11.11
CA TYR A 109 7.42 -5.39 12.04
C TYR A 109 7.24 -4.97 13.51
N GLN A 110 7.62 -3.74 13.83
CA GLN A 110 7.50 -3.20 15.19
C GLN A 110 6.05 -3.16 15.69
N GLN A 111 5.09 -2.88 14.80
CA GLN A 111 3.67 -2.78 15.15
C GLN A 111 2.96 -4.12 15.29
N THR A 112 3.46 -5.17 14.65
CA THR A 112 2.74 -6.46 14.56
C THR A 112 3.49 -7.63 15.16
N GLY A 113 4.81 -7.59 15.21
CA GLY A 113 5.66 -8.71 15.63
C GLY A 113 5.62 -9.91 14.67
N VAL A 114 4.89 -9.83 13.54
CA VAL A 114 4.86 -10.92 12.56
C VAL A 114 6.11 -10.91 11.68
N PRO A 115 6.47 -12.05 11.03
CA PRO A 115 7.55 -12.06 10.06
C PRO A 115 7.30 -11.05 8.94
N VAL A 116 8.26 -10.16 8.70
CA VAL A 116 8.25 -9.21 7.59
C VAL A 116 9.47 -9.51 6.73
N VAL A 117 9.27 -9.79 5.44
CA VAL A 117 10.36 -10.06 4.51
C VAL A 117 10.35 -9.04 3.39
N VAL A 118 11.51 -8.46 3.11
CA VAL A 118 11.68 -7.48 2.05
C VAL A 118 12.40 -8.09 0.84
N ALA A 119 11.87 -7.81 -0.35
CA ALA A 119 12.54 -8.11 -1.61
C ALA A 119 11.94 -7.29 -2.76
N PRO A 120 12.75 -6.77 -3.71
CA PRO A 120 12.25 -6.14 -4.94
C PRO A 120 11.36 -7.08 -5.75
N ARG A 121 11.73 -8.36 -5.83
CA ARG A 121 10.91 -9.44 -6.41
C ARG A 121 10.12 -10.10 -5.29
N ARG A 122 8.84 -9.74 -5.13
CA ARG A 122 7.95 -10.24 -4.06
C ARG A 122 7.94 -11.78 -3.97
N ALA A 123 8.00 -12.47 -5.11
CA ALA A 123 8.04 -13.94 -5.15
C ALA A 123 9.21 -14.52 -4.35
N GLN A 124 10.39 -13.87 -4.35
CA GLN A 124 11.54 -14.32 -3.55
C GLN A 124 11.28 -14.20 -2.04
N ALA A 125 10.57 -13.14 -1.62
CA ALA A 125 10.19 -12.98 -0.22
C ALA A 125 9.17 -14.03 0.21
N VAL A 126 8.16 -14.31 -0.63
CA VAL A 126 7.19 -15.38 -0.33
C VAL A 126 7.87 -16.75 -0.30
N GLU A 127 8.76 -17.03 -1.25
CA GLU A 127 9.54 -18.27 -1.28
C GLU A 127 10.36 -18.46 0.00
N TYR A 128 10.98 -17.39 0.49
CA TYR A 128 11.71 -17.40 1.75
C TYR A 128 10.80 -17.78 2.92
N LEU A 129 9.64 -17.12 3.04
CA LEU A 129 8.65 -17.39 4.10
C LEU A 129 8.17 -18.85 4.07
N VAL A 130 7.89 -19.38 2.88
CA VAL A 130 7.46 -20.77 2.69
C VAL A 130 8.56 -21.75 3.11
N LYS A 131 9.78 -21.54 2.63
CA LYS A 131 10.93 -22.40 2.96
C LYS A 131 11.24 -22.45 4.46
N GLN A 132 11.07 -21.34 5.13
CA GLN A 132 11.30 -21.22 6.58
C GLN A 132 10.05 -21.58 7.41
N GLN A 133 8.92 -21.89 6.79
CA GLN A 133 7.63 -22.24 7.45
C GLN A 133 7.17 -21.18 8.46
N LEU A 134 7.38 -19.91 8.14
CA LEU A 134 7.15 -18.79 9.06
C LEU A 134 5.70 -18.34 9.13
N CYS A 135 4.85 -18.74 8.17
CA CYS A 135 3.46 -18.28 8.08
C CYS A 135 2.55 -19.32 7.40
N ASP A 136 1.25 -19.09 7.48
CA ASP A 136 0.22 -19.82 6.73
C ASP A 136 -0.61 -18.92 5.80
N VAL A 137 -0.41 -17.60 5.89
CA VAL A 137 -0.98 -16.60 4.97
C VAL A 137 0.00 -15.44 4.78
N VAL A 138 0.10 -14.92 3.57
CA VAL A 138 0.97 -13.78 3.22
C VAL A 138 0.14 -12.56 2.82
N LEU A 139 0.47 -11.41 3.40
CA LEU A 139 -0.01 -10.10 2.97
C LEU A 139 1.12 -9.39 2.20
N CYS A 140 0.86 -9.07 0.93
CA CYS A 140 1.82 -8.36 0.08
C CYS A 140 1.47 -6.88 0.02
N ASP A 141 2.23 -6.06 0.74
CA ASP A 141 2.06 -4.61 0.76
C ASP A 141 2.60 -3.96 -0.53
N ASP A 142 1.83 -3.01 -1.08
CA ASP A 142 2.05 -2.35 -2.39
C ASP A 142 2.37 -3.35 -3.51
N GLY A 143 1.58 -4.44 -3.56
CA GLY A 143 1.81 -5.57 -4.45
C GLY A 143 0.98 -5.58 -5.74
N LEU A 144 0.03 -4.65 -5.93
CA LEU A 144 -0.98 -4.73 -6.99
C LEU A 144 -0.37 -4.84 -8.40
N GLN A 145 0.70 -4.10 -8.69
CA GLN A 145 1.41 -4.12 -9.97
C GLN A 145 2.43 -5.26 -10.10
N HIS A 146 2.57 -6.14 -9.09
CA HIS A 146 3.49 -7.28 -9.12
C HIS A 146 2.83 -8.53 -9.72
N TYR A 147 2.51 -8.50 -11.02
CA TYR A 147 1.85 -9.60 -11.73
C TYR A 147 2.64 -10.92 -11.78
N ALA A 148 3.94 -10.90 -11.49
CA ALA A 148 4.77 -12.10 -11.38
C ALA A 148 4.50 -12.93 -10.11
N LEU A 149 3.67 -12.43 -9.18
CA LEU A 149 3.23 -13.13 -7.98
C LEU A 149 1.77 -13.53 -8.14
N ALA A 150 1.48 -14.84 -8.09
CA ALA A 150 0.12 -15.34 -7.99
C ALA A 150 -0.51 -14.86 -6.68
N ARG A 151 -1.80 -14.63 -6.71
CA ARG A 151 -2.57 -14.09 -5.59
C ARG A 151 -3.95 -14.69 -5.55
N ASP A 152 -4.44 -14.89 -4.35
CA ASP A 152 -5.77 -15.45 -4.09
C ASP A 152 -6.79 -14.35 -3.84
N MET A 153 -6.32 -13.17 -3.37
CA MET A 153 -7.18 -12.01 -3.12
C MET A 153 -6.43 -10.71 -3.42
N GLU A 154 -7.13 -9.74 -4.00
CA GLU A 154 -6.65 -8.39 -4.29
C GLU A 154 -7.51 -7.35 -3.59
N LEU A 155 -6.89 -6.57 -2.70
CA LEU A 155 -7.50 -5.43 -2.03
C LEU A 155 -6.92 -4.13 -2.60
N VAL A 156 -7.80 -3.23 -3.03
CA VAL A 156 -7.40 -1.90 -3.49
C VAL A 156 -7.82 -0.85 -2.48
N VAL A 157 -6.88 -0.01 -2.09
CA VAL A 157 -7.13 1.13 -1.21
C VAL A 157 -7.18 2.41 -2.02
N ILE A 158 -8.27 3.15 -1.90
CA ILE A 158 -8.49 4.46 -2.51
C ILE A 158 -8.52 5.52 -1.41
N ASP A 159 -7.85 6.63 -1.66
CA ASP A 159 -8.00 7.83 -0.82
C ASP A 159 -9.32 8.52 -1.19
N GLY A 160 -10.28 8.52 -0.27
CA GLY A 160 -11.63 9.04 -0.52
C GLY A 160 -11.69 10.55 -0.74
N GLU A 161 -10.70 11.32 -0.26
CA GLU A 161 -10.65 12.77 -0.49
C GLU A 161 -10.10 13.11 -1.88
N ARG A 162 -9.14 12.35 -2.35
CA ARG A 162 -8.46 12.56 -3.64
C ARG A 162 -9.08 11.79 -4.79
N GLY A 163 -9.80 10.70 -4.48
CA GLY A 163 -10.40 9.81 -5.47
C GLY A 163 -9.39 9.33 -6.50
N LEU A 164 -9.80 9.36 -7.76
CA LEU A 164 -8.97 9.00 -8.92
C LEU A 164 -8.28 10.23 -9.56
N GLY A 165 -8.36 11.40 -8.93
CA GLY A 165 -7.84 12.65 -9.47
C GLY A 165 -8.51 13.00 -10.79
N ASN A 166 -7.71 13.41 -11.80
CA ASN A 166 -8.22 13.72 -13.13
C ASN A 166 -8.51 12.47 -14.01
N GLY A 167 -8.44 11.26 -13.45
CA GLY A 167 -8.71 10.01 -14.16
C GLY A 167 -7.66 9.60 -15.18
N GLN A 168 -6.54 10.32 -15.29
CA GLN A 168 -5.49 10.06 -16.26
C GLN A 168 -4.34 9.25 -15.66
N LEU A 169 -3.66 8.49 -16.51
CA LEU A 169 -2.46 7.76 -16.13
C LEU A 169 -1.24 8.70 -15.98
N LEU A 170 -0.22 8.21 -15.28
CA LEU A 170 1.08 8.86 -15.21
C LEU A 170 1.65 9.14 -16.63
N PRO A 171 2.34 10.27 -16.84
CA PRO A 171 2.52 11.38 -15.91
C PRO A 171 1.43 12.46 -15.99
N GLN A 172 0.43 12.33 -16.86
CA GLN A 172 -0.65 13.30 -17.05
C GLN A 172 -1.59 13.36 -15.84
N GLY A 173 -1.76 12.25 -15.13
CA GLY A 173 -2.56 12.11 -13.92
C GLY A 173 -1.91 11.22 -12.89
N PRO A 174 -2.59 10.96 -11.76
CA PRO A 174 -2.03 10.19 -10.65
C PRO A 174 -2.12 8.67 -10.82
N LEU A 175 -2.77 8.18 -11.89
CA LEU A 175 -3.07 6.75 -12.00
C LEU A 175 -1.86 5.92 -12.45
N ARG A 176 -1.61 4.81 -11.75
CA ARG A 176 -0.68 3.74 -12.13
C ARG A 176 -1.34 2.75 -13.08
N GLU A 177 -2.65 2.55 -12.92
CA GLU A 177 -3.48 1.66 -13.75
C GLU A 177 -4.81 2.34 -14.07
N MET A 178 -5.45 1.93 -15.18
CA MET A 178 -6.76 2.49 -15.58
C MET A 178 -7.84 2.22 -14.52
N PRO A 179 -8.85 3.09 -14.38
CA PRO A 179 -9.98 2.88 -13.46
C PRO A 179 -10.67 1.51 -13.64
N SER A 180 -10.74 0.99 -14.86
CA SER A 180 -11.27 -0.37 -15.13
C SER A 180 -10.52 -1.50 -14.43
N ARG A 181 -9.40 -1.21 -13.76
CA ARG A 181 -8.74 -2.17 -12.89
C ARG A 181 -9.59 -2.51 -11.67
N LEU A 182 -10.39 -1.56 -11.21
CA LEU A 182 -11.30 -1.74 -10.07
C LEU A 182 -12.37 -2.80 -10.32
N ASP A 183 -12.77 -3.03 -11.59
CA ASP A 183 -13.75 -4.08 -11.96
C ASP A 183 -13.22 -5.50 -11.73
N SER A 184 -11.93 -5.66 -11.53
CA SER A 184 -11.24 -6.96 -11.46
C SER A 184 -10.55 -7.24 -10.13
N VAL A 185 -10.73 -6.39 -9.13
CA VAL A 185 -10.26 -6.62 -7.76
C VAL A 185 -11.35 -7.26 -6.91
N ASP A 186 -10.95 -7.99 -5.88
CA ASP A 186 -11.92 -8.70 -5.02
C ASP A 186 -12.56 -7.74 -4.01
N LEU A 187 -11.79 -6.75 -3.53
CA LEU A 187 -12.28 -5.82 -2.52
C LEU A 187 -11.71 -4.42 -2.75
N MET A 188 -12.58 -3.42 -2.63
CA MET A 188 -12.19 -2.01 -2.62
C MET A 188 -12.44 -1.41 -1.24
N VAL A 189 -11.42 -0.74 -0.69
CA VAL A 189 -11.48 -0.02 0.59
C VAL A 189 -11.25 1.46 0.31
N VAL A 190 -12.14 2.31 0.81
CA VAL A 190 -12.05 3.77 0.66
C VAL A 190 -11.71 4.40 2.00
N ASN A 191 -10.54 5.02 2.07
CA ASN A 191 -10.03 5.67 3.27
C ASN A 191 -10.48 7.13 3.32
N GLY A 192 -11.44 7.42 4.23
CA GLY A 192 -12.17 8.69 4.27
C GLY A 192 -13.09 8.82 3.06
N ILE A 193 -14.17 9.57 3.19
CA ILE A 193 -15.14 9.76 2.11
C ILE A 193 -15.38 11.26 1.93
N ASN A 194 -15.20 11.72 0.68
CA ASN A 194 -15.63 13.03 0.24
C ASN A 194 -16.76 12.85 -0.79
N MET A 195 -17.74 13.75 -0.79
CA MET A 195 -18.90 13.74 -1.72
C MET A 195 -18.45 13.73 -3.20
N ASP A 196 -17.40 14.48 -3.54
CA ASP A 196 -16.89 14.58 -4.92
C ASP A 196 -16.21 13.27 -5.39
N SER A 197 -15.53 12.56 -4.51
CA SER A 197 -14.90 11.28 -4.85
C SER A 197 -15.89 10.13 -4.90
N SER A 198 -17.02 10.22 -4.17
CA SER A 198 -18.05 9.18 -4.19
C SER A 198 -18.67 9.02 -5.58
N ALA A 199 -18.82 10.11 -6.35
CA ALA A 199 -19.33 10.06 -7.73
C ALA A 199 -18.41 9.24 -8.67
N GLN A 200 -17.09 9.33 -8.51
CA GLN A 200 -16.13 8.56 -9.32
C GLN A 200 -16.15 7.05 -8.98
N LEU A 201 -16.57 6.71 -7.78
CA LEU A 201 -16.58 5.35 -7.24
C LEU A 201 -17.99 4.73 -7.21
N ALA A 202 -19.03 5.50 -7.56
CA ALA A 202 -20.44 5.11 -7.42
C ALA A 202 -20.82 3.82 -8.19
N ALA A 203 -20.03 3.44 -9.21
CA ALA A 203 -20.25 2.19 -9.95
C ALA A 203 -19.72 0.94 -9.24
N HIS A 204 -18.99 1.09 -8.12
CA HIS A 204 -18.32 -0.01 -7.43
C HIS A 204 -18.81 -0.12 -5.98
N SER A 205 -18.93 -1.36 -5.51
CA SER A 205 -19.11 -1.61 -4.08
C SER A 205 -17.78 -1.41 -3.36
N TYR A 206 -17.79 -0.71 -2.24
CA TYR A 206 -16.60 -0.48 -1.44
C TYR A 206 -16.90 -0.55 0.06
N HIS A 207 -15.84 -0.78 0.83
CA HIS A 207 -15.87 -0.74 2.29
C HIS A 207 -15.22 0.57 2.78
N PRO A 208 -15.92 1.36 3.61
CA PRO A 208 -15.33 2.56 4.18
C PRO A 208 -14.27 2.20 5.22
N MET A 209 -13.22 3.01 5.28
CA MET A 209 -12.18 2.97 6.30
C MET A 209 -11.92 4.38 6.81
N SER A 210 -11.75 4.54 8.10
CA SER A 210 -11.25 5.77 8.73
C SER A 210 -9.96 5.47 9.48
N LEU A 211 -9.04 6.44 9.48
CA LEU A 211 -7.83 6.41 10.29
C LEU A 211 -8.05 7.33 11.47
N GLU A 212 -7.95 6.77 12.66
CA GLU A 212 -8.05 7.51 13.91
C GLU A 212 -6.67 7.58 14.56
N PRO A 213 -6.27 8.73 15.11
CA PRO A 213 -5.07 8.84 15.93
C PRO A 213 -5.22 7.91 17.16
N ASP A 214 -4.20 7.12 17.45
CA ASP A 214 -4.23 6.22 18.61
C ASP A 214 -3.67 6.93 19.84
N ALA A 215 -2.35 7.17 19.89
CA ALA A 215 -1.70 7.75 21.04
C ALA A 215 -0.51 8.64 20.64
N TRP A 216 -0.19 9.61 21.49
CA TRP A 216 1.05 10.35 21.41
C TRP A 216 2.20 9.48 21.96
N LEU A 217 3.24 9.30 21.16
CA LEU A 217 4.42 8.57 21.58
C LEU A 217 5.64 9.50 21.55
N ALA A 218 6.51 9.39 22.54
CA ALA A 218 7.80 10.05 22.50
C ALA A 218 8.68 9.43 21.42
N VAL A 219 9.50 10.22 20.74
CA VAL A 219 10.42 9.72 19.73
C VAL A 219 11.34 8.66 20.34
N GLY A 220 11.41 7.48 19.71
CA GLY A 220 12.20 6.33 20.20
C GLY A 220 11.44 5.40 21.14
N GLN A 221 10.17 5.66 21.46
CA GLN A 221 9.32 4.76 22.22
C GLN A 221 8.25 4.14 21.31
N ILE A 222 8.05 2.83 21.40
CA ILE A 222 7.00 2.10 20.69
C ILE A 222 5.80 1.89 21.63
N HIS A 223 6.07 1.83 22.93
CA HIS A 223 5.09 1.77 24.02
C HIS A 223 5.59 2.64 25.18
N GLY A 224 4.77 3.49 25.73
CA GLY A 224 5.14 4.36 26.86
C GLY A 224 3.96 5.13 27.42
N GLU A 225 4.19 5.87 28.51
CA GLU A 225 3.21 6.81 29.03
C GLU A 225 2.92 7.87 27.97
N VAL A 226 1.64 8.10 27.70
CA VAL A 226 1.17 9.13 26.77
C VAL A 226 1.56 10.50 27.37
N PRO A 227 2.49 11.24 26.71
CA PRO A 227 2.82 12.57 27.20
C PRO A 227 1.57 13.47 27.08
N GLN A 228 1.31 14.30 28.08
CA GLN A 228 0.27 15.29 27.94
C GLN A 228 0.62 16.24 26.79
N PRO A 229 -0.31 16.51 25.85
CA PRO A 229 -0.03 17.39 24.73
C PRO A 229 0.35 18.80 25.25
N PRO A 230 1.46 19.37 24.79
CA PRO A 230 1.83 20.75 25.15
C PRO A 230 0.80 21.74 24.60
N GLN A 231 0.67 22.90 25.22
CA GLN A 231 -0.28 23.95 24.78
C GLN A 231 0.00 24.48 23.36
N LYS A 232 1.22 24.32 22.87
CA LYS A 232 1.62 24.64 21.49
C LYS A 232 2.47 23.50 20.93
N ILE A 233 2.09 22.98 19.77
CA ILE A 233 2.84 21.97 19.06
C ILE A 233 3.24 22.49 17.67
N HIS A 234 4.42 22.08 17.22
CA HIS A 234 4.82 22.23 15.83
C HIS A 234 4.69 20.85 15.17
N ALA A 235 3.87 20.77 14.14
CA ALA A 235 3.65 19.51 13.41
C ALA A 235 4.33 19.56 12.04
N LEU A 236 5.02 18.47 11.69
CA LEU A 236 5.64 18.28 10.40
C LEU A 236 5.11 16.95 9.80
N ALA A 237 4.69 16.97 8.55
CA ALA A 237 4.21 15.78 7.86
C ALA A 237 4.83 15.65 6.47
N GLY A 238 5.55 14.54 6.22
CA GLY A 238 6.06 14.12 4.91
C GLY A 238 5.22 13.02 4.28
N ILE A 239 3.88 13.13 4.32
CA ILE A 239 2.94 12.11 3.88
C ILE A 239 2.15 12.54 2.63
N GLY A 240 1.49 11.59 1.98
CA GLY A 240 0.75 11.84 0.73
C GLY A 240 -0.45 12.80 0.87
N ASN A 241 -1.09 12.87 2.03
CA ASN A 241 -2.17 13.81 2.35
C ASN A 241 -1.89 14.50 3.70
N PRO A 242 -1.03 15.55 3.73
CA PRO A 242 -0.68 16.26 4.98
C PRO A 242 -1.86 16.99 5.61
N VAL A 243 -2.84 17.43 4.81
CA VAL A 243 -4.03 18.13 5.34
C VAL A 243 -4.81 17.25 6.30
N ARG A 244 -5.02 15.97 5.96
CA ARG A 244 -5.70 15.02 6.85
C ARG A 244 -4.97 14.85 8.19
N PHE A 245 -3.65 14.81 8.16
CA PHE A 245 -2.84 14.72 9.37
C PHE A 245 -3.01 15.95 10.26
N PHE A 246 -2.93 17.17 9.67
CA PHE A 246 -3.10 18.40 10.44
C PHE A 246 -4.52 18.53 11.00
N ASN A 247 -5.55 18.19 10.23
CA ASN A 247 -6.93 18.19 10.71
C ASN A 247 -7.16 17.20 11.86
N ALA A 248 -6.45 16.07 11.87
CA ALA A 248 -6.52 15.11 12.96
C ALA A 248 -5.84 15.57 14.25
N LEU A 249 -4.91 16.53 14.16
CA LEU A 249 -4.27 17.14 15.33
C LEU A 249 -5.08 18.28 15.97
N GLU A 250 -6.08 18.81 15.25
CA GLU A 250 -6.95 19.90 15.71
C GLU A 250 -8.20 19.38 16.45
N GLN A 251 -8.44 18.08 16.42
CA GLN A 251 -9.54 17.37 17.12
C GLN A 251 -9.11 16.89 18.50
#